data_90305d48964e46e6f761b3204ab3a114
#
_entry.id   90305d48964e46e6f761b3204ab3a114
#
_cell.length_a   1.000
_cell.length_b   1.000
_cell.length_c   1.000
_cell.angle_alpha   90.00
_cell.angle_beta   90.00
_cell.angle_gamma   90.00
#
_symmetry.space_group_name_H-M   'P 1'
#
loop_
_entity.id
_entity.type
_entity.pdbx_description
1 polymer ?
#
loop_
_entity_poly.entity_id
_entity_poly.type
_entity_poly.pdbx_seq_one_letter_code
_entity_poly.pdbx_strand_id
1 'polypeptide(L)'
;QRIALISTAGLHRRGDRQFTEQSGDFRVIPRDLPDEDIVMSHISTNFDRLGFMQDVDVAFPINRLKELAEEGVIGSVSEFHFSFMGATPPEQMEPSIREMVQTMKADNVSAVVLCPV
;
A
#
# COMPACT_ATOMS: atom_id res chain seq x y z
N GLN A 1 7.30 6.89 -16.55
CA GLN A 1 7.39 6.16 -15.28
C GLN A 1 6.03 5.62 -14.87
N ARG A 2 6.01 4.42 -14.40
CA ARG A 2 4.81 3.78 -13.85
C ARG A 2 5.09 3.49 -12.38
N ILE A 3 4.29 4.07 -11.48
CA ILE A 3 4.59 4.13 -10.06
C ILE A 3 3.62 3.29 -9.24
N ALA A 4 4.17 2.46 -8.32
CA ALA A 4 3.43 1.71 -7.33
C ALA A 4 3.66 2.29 -5.94
N LEU A 5 2.66 2.16 -5.07
CA LEU A 5 2.75 2.52 -3.65
C LEU A 5 2.95 1.25 -2.82
N ILE A 6 3.83 1.35 -1.82
CA ILE A 6 3.97 0.34 -0.78
C ILE A 6 3.85 1.05 0.57
N SER A 7 2.87 0.65 1.36
CA SER A 7 2.62 1.23 2.69
C SER A 7 2.83 0.19 3.78
N THR A 8 3.26 0.61 4.96
CA THR A 8 3.35 -0.26 6.13
C THR A 8 2.23 0.01 7.14
N ALA A 9 1.15 0.63 6.69
CA ALA A 9 0.03 0.99 7.57
C ALA A 9 -0.93 -0.16 7.86
N GLY A 10 -0.70 -1.35 7.32
CA GLY A 10 -1.57 -2.50 7.53
C GLY A 10 -2.91 -2.35 6.82
N LEU A 11 -2.88 -1.82 5.60
CA LEU A 11 -4.09 -1.60 4.82
C LEU A 11 -4.50 -2.86 4.05
N HIS A 12 -5.80 -3.07 3.89
CA HIS A 12 -6.34 -4.14 3.07
C HIS A 12 -7.72 -3.74 2.54
N ARG A 13 -8.20 -4.50 1.54
CA ARG A 13 -9.57 -4.28 1.04
C ARG A 13 -10.58 -4.73 2.08
N ARG A 14 -11.73 -4.08 2.10
CA ARG A 14 -12.87 -4.52 2.92
C ARG A 14 -13.22 -5.96 2.52
N GLY A 15 -13.31 -6.84 3.52
CA GLY A 15 -13.57 -8.25 3.30
C GLY A 15 -12.33 -9.11 3.11
N ASP A 16 -11.17 -8.51 2.96
CA ASP A 16 -9.90 -9.22 2.91
C ASP A 16 -9.47 -9.66 4.32
N ARG A 17 -8.53 -10.63 4.38
CA ARG A 17 -8.05 -11.11 5.67
C ARG A 17 -7.27 -10.01 6.40
N GLN A 18 -7.58 -9.82 7.69
CA GLN A 18 -6.89 -8.83 8.50
C GLN A 18 -5.44 -9.26 8.79
N PHE A 19 -4.60 -8.27 9.05
CA PHE A 19 -3.23 -8.52 9.52
C PHE A 19 -3.23 -8.95 10.99
N THR A 20 -2.23 -9.75 11.35
CA THR A 20 -1.93 -10.13 12.72
C THR A 20 -0.51 -9.70 13.07
N GLU A 21 -0.11 -9.84 14.34
CA GLU A 21 1.25 -9.51 14.77
C GLU A 21 2.32 -10.34 14.06
N GLN A 22 1.96 -11.49 13.54
CA GLN A 22 2.89 -12.39 12.87
C GLN A 22 2.78 -12.35 11.35
N SER A 23 1.97 -11.44 10.82
CA SER A 23 1.77 -11.34 9.38
C SER A 23 3.02 -10.77 8.71
N GLY A 24 3.68 -11.58 7.89
CA GLY A 24 4.80 -11.13 7.06
C GLY A 24 4.41 -10.94 5.60
N ASP A 25 3.17 -11.24 5.24
CA ASP A 25 2.66 -11.15 3.89
C ASP A 25 2.10 -9.75 3.60
N PHE A 26 1.91 -9.46 2.33
CA PHE A 26 1.31 -8.19 1.89
C PHE A 26 -0.16 -8.40 1.53
N ARG A 27 -0.87 -7.28 1.43
CA ARG A 27 -2.20 -7.23 0.83
C ARG A 27 -2.14 -6.39 -0.43
N VAL A 28 -2.90 -6.78 -1.44
CA VAL A 28 -2.96 -6.06 -2.71
C VAL A 28 -4.11 -5.07 -2.66
N ILE A 29 -3.84 -3.83 -3.05
CA ILE A 29 -4.85 -2.78 -3.11
C ILE A 29 -4.94 -2.33 -4.57
N PRO A 30 -6.03 -2.68 -5.29
CA PRO A 30 -6.21 -2.23 -6.67
C PRO A 30 -6.32 -0.71 -6.76
N ARG A 31 -5.76 -0.13 -7.82
CA ARG A 31 -5.78 1.31 -8.05
C ARG A 31 -7.18 1.92 -7.99
N ASP A 32 -8.17 1.22 -8.52
CA ASP A 32 -9.52 1.75 -8.67
C ASP A 32 -10.46 1.35 -7.53
N LEU A 33 -9.93 0.80 -6.43
CA LEU A 33 -10.71 0.49 -5.25
C LEU A 33 -11.20 1.80 -4.61
N PRO A 34 -12.52 1.92 -4.29
CA PRO A 34 -13.02 3.11 -3.58
C PRO A 34 -12.33 3.29 -2.24
N ASP A 35 -12.10 4.55 -1.84
CA ASP A 35 -11.40 4.87 -0.59
C ASP A 35 -12.08 4.25 0.64
N GLU A 36 -13.41 4.22 0.66
CA GLU A 36 -14.17 3.65 1.76
C GLU A 36 -13.99 2.12 1.91
N ASP A 37 -13.44 1.47 0.90
CA ASP A 37 -13.17 0.03 0.95
C ASP A 37 -11.73 -0.29 1.36
N ILE A 38 -10.92 0.72 1.64
CA ILE A 38 -9.57 0.57 2.19
C ILE A 38 -9.67 0.58 3.70
N VAL A 39 -9.33 -0.54 4.33
CA VAL A 39 -9.46 -0.74 5.78
C VAL A 39 -8.07 -0.87 6.39
N MET A 40 -7.90 -0.31 7.58
CA MET A 40 -6.62 -0.34 8.29
C MET A 40 -6.68 -1.31 9.46
N SER A 41 -5.67 -2.20 9.54
CA SER A 41 -5.49 -3.15 10.66
C SER A 41 -4.12 -2.98 11.33
N HIS A 42 -3.56 -1.77 11.30
CA HIS A 42 -2.25 -1.51 11.91
C HIS A 42 -2.35 -1.59 13.43
N ILE A 43 -1.44 -2.34 14.05
CA ILE A 43 -1.46 -2.59 15.49
C ILE A 43 -0.43 -1.79 16.29
N SER A 44 0.37 -0.95 15.61
CA SER A 44 1.34 -0.08 16.29
C SER A 44 0.63 0.98 17.13
N THR A 45 1.09 1.18 18.37
CA THR A 45 0.54 2.21 19.25
C THR A 45 0.95 3.61 18.83
N ASN A 46 1.95 3.74 17.97
CA ASN A 46 2.46 5.03 17.51
C ASN A 46 1.76 5.54 16.26
N PHE A 47 0.85 4.78 15.71
CA PHE A 47 0.17 5.14 14.46
C PHE A 47 -0.99 6.11 14.73
N ASP A 48 -1.02 7.23 14.00
CA ASP A 48 -2.09 8.21 14.11
C ASP A 48 -3.28 7.79 13.24
N ARG A 49 -4.22 7.09 13.86
CA ARG A 49 -5.42 6.62 13.16
C ARG A 49 -6.36 7.76 12.79
N LEU A 50 -6.32 8.87 13.55
CA LEU A 50 -7.25 9.98 13.31
C LEU A 50 -7.00 10.63 11.95
N GLY A 51 -5.74 10.87 11.61
CA GLY A 51 -5.40 11.41 10.30
C GLY A 51 -5.84 10.52 9.16
N PHE A 52 -5.63 9.20 9.31
CA PHE A 52 -6.05 8.24 8.29
C PHE A 52 -7.58 8.20 8.13
N MET A 53 -8.32 8.29 9.23
CA MET A 53 -9.78 8.26 9.17
C MET A 53 -10.36 9.49 8.46
N GLN A 54 -9.63 10.60 8.45
CA GLN A 54 -10.06 11.81 7.77
C GLN A 54 -9.69 11.80 6.28
N ASP A 55 -8.54 11.23 5.92
CA ASP A 55 -8.06 11.23 4.56
C ASP A 55 -7.11 10.04 4.35
N VAL A 56 -7.49 9.14 3.45
CA VAL A 56 -6.68 7.95 3.15
C VAL A 56 -5.29 8.33 2.64
N ASP A 57 -5.16 9.48 1.97
CA ASP A 57 -3.87 9.92 1.41
C ASP A 57 -2.82 10.23 2.47
N VAL A 58 -3.19 10.31 3.74
CA VAL A 58 -2.22 10.49 4.84
C VAL A 58 -1.25 9.30 4.92
N ALA A 59 -1.75 8.07 4.80
CA ALA A 59 -0.93 6.87 4.89
C ALA A 59 -0.77 6.15 3.55
N PHE A 60 -1.59 6.50 2.56
CA PHE A 60 -1.62 5.83 1.27
C PHE A 60 -2.03 6.84 0.19
N PRO A 61 -1.07 7.64 -0.33
CA PRO A 61 -1.40 8.79 -1.20
C PRO A 61 -1.78 8.39 -2.62
N ILE A 62 -2.74 7.49 -2.76
CA ILE A 62 -3.18 6.98 -4.07
C ILE A 62 -3.85 8.06 -4.91
N ASN A 63 -4.67 8.91 -4.29
CA ASN A 63 -5.37 9.95 -5.03
C ASN A 63 -4.42 11.04 -5.51
N ARG A 64 -3.37 11.33 -4.73
CA ARG A 64 -2.33 12.27 -5.13
C ARG A 64 -1.56 11.76 -6.33
N LEU A 65 -1.25 10.46 -6.37
CA LEU A 65 -0.58 9.87 -7.52
C LEU A 65 -1.44 9.95 -8.77
N LYS A 66 -2.75 9.69 -8.65
CA LYS A 66 -3.67 9.81 -9.77
C LYS A 66 -3.70 11.23 -10.33
N GLU A 67 -3.72 12.23 -9.45
CA GLU A 67 -3.66 13.63 -9.84
C GLU A 67 -2.38 13.95 -10.59
N LEU A 68 -1.22 13.48 -10.10
CA LEU A 68 0.05 13.69 -10.74
C LEU A 68 0.14 13.04 -12.12
N ALA A 69 -0.50 11.89 -12.29
CA ALA A 69 -0.57 11.23 -13.59
C ALA A 69 -1.43 12.05 -14.58
N GLU A 70 -2.56 12.57 -14.09
CA GLU A 70 -3.43 13.42 -14.92
C GLU A 70 -2.72 14.70 -15.35
N GLU A 71 -1.89 15.26 -14.48
CA GLU A 71 -1.11 16.46 -14.76
C GLU A 71 0.12 16.21 -15.62
N GLY A 72 0.44 14.95 -15.88
CA GLY A 72 1.61 14.59 -16.68
C GLY A 72 2.94 14.66 -15.93
N VAL A 73 2.91 14.82 -14.60
CA VAL A 73 4.13 14.85 -13.77
C VAL A 73 4.76 13.45 -13.71
N ILE A 74 3.92 12.42 -13.61
CA ILE A 74 4.34 11.01 -13.72
C ILE A 74 3.65 10.39 -14.92
N GLY A 75 4.21 9.29 -15.43
CA GLY A 75 3.67 8.63 -16.62
C GLY A 75 2.35 7.93 -16.37
N SER A 76 2.29 7.09 -15.33
CA SER A 76 1.07 6.36 -14.98
C SER A 76 1.15 5.83 -13.55
N VAL A 77 -0.01 5.44 -13.01
CA VAL A 77 -0.13 4.76 -11.72
C VAL A 77 -0.33 3.27 -11.99
N SER A 78 0.39 2.42 -11.28
CA SER A 78 0.27 0.98 -11.45
C SER A 78 -1.14 0.48 -11.12
N GLU A 79 -1.50 -0.67 -11.65
CA GLU A 79 -2.81 -1.26 -11.39
C GLU A 79 -2.94 -1.77 -9.96
N PHE A 80 -1.83 -2.26 -9.38
CA PHE A 80 -1.82 -2.83 -8.05
C PHE A 80 -0.85 -2.08 -7.15
N HIS A 81 -1.24 -1.91 -5.90
CA HIS A 81 -0.44 -1.34 -4.83
C HIS A 81 -0.40 -2.32 -3.68
N PHE A 82 0.46 -2.08 -2.68
CA PHE A 82 0.73 -3.11 -1.68
C PHE A 82 0.81 -2.49 -0.29
N SER A 83 0.41 -3.26 0.72
CA SER A 83 0.55 -2.86 2.11
C SER A 83 1.02 -4.02 2.96
N PHE A 84 1.93 -3.72 3.87
CA PHE A 84 2.43 -4.63 4.90
C PHE A 84 2.00 -4.14 6.27
N MET A 85 2.13 -5.02 7.28
CA MET A 85 2.03 -4.63 8.67
C MET A 85 3.41 -4.18 9.16
N GLY A 86 3.54 -2.89 9.46
CA GLY A 86 4.83 -2.30 9.82
C GLY A 86 5.46 -2.82 11.11
N ALA A 87 4.68 -3.46 11.98
CA ALA A 87 5.18 -4.05 13.21
C ALA A 87 5.83 -5.43 13.01
N THR A 88 5.77 -6.00 11.80
CA THR A 88 6.34 -7.32 11.50
C THR A 88 7.85 -7.20 11.27
N PRO A 89 8.67 -8.11 11.84
CA PRO A 89 10.11 -8.11 11.56
C PRO A 89 10.40 -8.29 10.07
N PRO A 90 11.40 -7.56 9.53
CA PRO A 90 11.69 -7.60 8.09
C PRO A 90 12.02 -8.99 7.55
N GLU A 91 12.68 -9.84 8.32
CA GLU A 91 13.04 -11.19 7.87
C GLU A 91 11.82 -12.07 7.63
N GLN A 92 10.68 -11.78 8.25
CA GLN A 92 9.43 -12.50 7.99
C GLN A 92 8.74 -12.02 6.72
N MET A 93 9.14 -10.88 6.20
CA MET A 93 8.56 -10.31 4.99
C MET A 93 9.26 -10.78 3.71
N GLU A 94 10.48 -11.29 3.81
CA GLU A 94 11.32 -11.55 2.64
C GLU A 94 10.65 -12.42 1.56
N PRO A 95 10.02 -13.56 1.88
CA PRO A 95 9.35 -14.37 0.85
C PRO A 95 8.23 -13.63 0.15
N SER A 96 7.46 -12.83 0.90
CA SER A 96 6.36 -12.04 0.36
C SER A 96 6.86 -10.91 -0.52
N ILE A 97 7.98 -10.28 -0.14
CA ILE A 97 8.60 -9.22 -0.94
C ILE A 97 9.00 -9.75 -2.32
N ARG A 98 9.55 -10.96 -2.39
CA ARG A 98 9.92 -11.57 -3.66
C ARG A 98 8.70 -11.77 -4.56
N GLU A 99 7.60 -12.24 -3.98
CA GLU A 99 6.35 -12.42 -4.70
C GLU A 99 5.80 -11.08 -5.20
N MET A 100 5.83 -10.07 -4.34
CA MET A 100 5.38 -8.71 -4.69
C MET A 100 6.19 -8.13 -5.85
N VAL A 101 7.51 -8.34 -5.87
CA VAL A 101 8.37 -7.87 -6.95
C VAL A 101 7.96 -8.49 -8.28
N GLN A 102 7.59 -9.77 -8.29
CA GLN A 102 7.11 -10.43 -9.52
C GLN A 102 5.82 -9.78 -10.02
N THR A 103 4.90 -9.47 -9.12
CA THR A 103 3.65 -8.78 -9.46
C THR A 103 3.93 -7.40 -10.05
N MET A 104 4.84 -6.65 -9.45
CA MET A 104 5.22 -5.33 -9.95
C MET A 104 5.87 -5.40 -11.33
N LYS A 105 6.72 -6.39 -11.57
CA LYS A 105 7.33 -6.57 -12.88
C LYS A 105 6.28 -6.87 -13.95
N ALA A 106 5.30 -7.70 -13.64
CA ALA A 106 4.21 -8.01 -14.55
C ALA A 106 3.34 -6.77 -14.86
N ASP A 107 3.26 -5.83 -13.94
CA ASP A 107 2.52 -4.56 -14.09
C ASP A 107 3.39 -3.44 -14.67
N ASN A 108 4.61 -3.75 -15.09
CA ASN A 108 5.55 -2.80 -15.70
C ASN A 108 5.89 -1.61 -14.79
N VAL A 109 5.95 -1.83 -13.49
CA VAL A 109 6.31 -0.79 -12.51
C VAL A 109 7.78 -0.42 -12.70
N SER A 110 8.06 0.88 -12.78
CA SER A 110 9.43 1.40 -12.94
C SER A 110 9.94 2.13 -11.72
N ALA A 111 9.06 2.53 -10.80
CA ALA A 111 9.44 3.21 -9.57
C ALA A 111 8.43 2.91 -8.48
N VAL A 112 8.88 3.02 -7.23
CA VAL A 112 8.06 2.73 -6.06
C VAL A 112 8.14 3.90 -5.08
N VAL A 113 6.99 4.27 -4.50
CA VAL A 113 6.93 5.21 -3.39
C VAL A 113 6.66 4.40 -2.12
N LEU A 114 7.57 4.49 -1.17
CA LEU A 114 7.43 3.85 0.13
C LEU A 114 6.79 4.81 1.11
N CYS A 115 5.76 4.35 1.79
CA CYS A 115 5.04 5.13 2.79
C CYS A 115 5.16 4.42 4.14
N PRO A 116 6.29 4.57 4.84
CA PRO A 116 6.49 3.93 6.13
C PRO A 116 5.64 4.62 7.22
N VAL A 117 5.08 3.81 8.09
CA VAL A 117 4.22 4.29 9.17
C VAL A 117 4.69 3.73 10.50
#